data_e93236f2fc60976a3c1b9eaab6ebb184
#
_entry.id   e93236f2fc60976a3c1b9eaab6ebb184
#
_cell.length_a   1.000
_cell.length_b   1.000
_cell.length_c   1.000
_cell.angle_alpha   90.00
_cell.angle_beta   90.00
_cell.angle_gamma   90.00
#
_symmetry.space_group_name_H-M   'P 1'
#
loop_
_entity.id
_entity.type
_entity.pdbx_description
1 polymer ?
#
loop_
_entity_poly.entity_id
_entity_poly.type
_entity_poly.pdbx_seq_one_letter_code
_entity_poly.pdbx_strand_id
1 'polypeptide(L)'
;VESVRLAVRQGEQDQILSKLTDSQTISLVRAFGHFFNLANVAEQVNRSKVLTDEKNATGSWLSRAVDNILAAQKISKDFDQKDLQTWIDNFSVRPVFTAHPTEAARRSVLGKMTTISELLQQPDSQTQTKRLAETIDLLWQTDELRLGRPEPLDEAVNSIYYLNELLQETVPEVLAEFASEVKRLGVDLSLSAKPLSFGTWIGGDRDGNPNITADVTRSAILLQNSHFTRTLLLHLDQLVQGVSISTKLTGVSKELEKSVLDDLEKLPEIESRYRRINAEEPYRLKVTAIRHKLLITQQRHADDSPHVPGRDYKDSAELLSDFEIMRKSLMANNGQLIATGLLERITRAIAAFGLSHAKMDIREHSDAHHYLLKQLFNDSSAEIINKELESTKVIDLTKLDEQANKCLKTFV
;
A
#
# COMPACT_ATOMS: atom_id res chain seq x y z
N VAL A 1 27.80 3.57 30.47
CA VAL A 1 27.52 2.34 29.70
C VAL A 1 28.73 1.43 29.74
N GLU A 2 29.91 1.87 29.32
CA GLU A 2 31.11 1.03 29.23
C GLU A 2 31.54 0.44 30.58
N SER A 3 31.49 1.23 31.65
CA SER A 3 31.79 0.78 33.01
C SER A 3 30.86 -0.36 33.44
N VAL A 4 29.55 -0.28 33.11
CA VAL A 4 28.58 -1.35 33.41
C VAL A 4 28.87 -2.58 32.57
N ARG A 5 29.19 -2.43 31.28
CA ARG A 5 29.59 -3.53 30.39
C ARG A 5 30.80 -4.31 30.93
N LEU A 6 31.80 -3.60 31.40
CA LEU A 6 32.99 -4.21 32.00
C LEU A 6 32.66 -4.94 33.29
N ALA A 7 31.83 -4.31 34.17
CA ALA A 7 31.39 -4.93 35.41
C ALA A 7 30.57 -6.22 35.21
N VAL A 8 29.70 -6.24 34.20
CA VAL A 8 28.94 -7.45 33.83
C VAL A 8 29.89 -8.58 33.44
N ARG A 9 30.93 -8.28 32.66
CA ARG A 9 31.96 -9.30 32.29
C ARG A 9 32.74 -9.82 33.49
N GLN A 10 32.85 -9.02 34.56
CA GLN A 10 33.59 -9.39 35.80
C GLN A 10 32.66 -9.97 36.86
N GLY A 11 31.35 -9.98 36.67
CA GLY A 11 30.38 -10.43 37.67
C GLY A 11 30.11 -9.43 38.79
N GLU A 12 30.50 -8.15 38.60
CA GLU A 12 30.44 -7.09 39.60
C GLU A 12 29.33 -6.07 39.32
N GLN A 13 28.35 -6.40 38.45
CA GLN A 13 27.30 -5.50 37.99
C GLN A 13 26.48 -4.88 39.13
N ASP A 14 26.18 -5.65 40.18
CA ASP A 14 25.33 -5.18 41.27
C ASP A 14 25.96 -4.02 42.06
N GLN A 15 27.30 -4.02 42.21
CA GLN A 15 28.03 -2.95 42.88
C GLN A 15 28.01 -1.63 42.11
N ILE A 16 27.96 -1.67 40.79
CA ILE A 16 27.88 -0.48 39.94
C ILE A 16 26.43 -0.02 39.77
N LEU A 17 25.50 -0.95 39.54
CA LEU A 17 24.09 -0.63 39.34
C LEU A 17 23.47 0.04 40.57
N SER A 18 23.82 -0.42 41.79
CA SER A 18 23.32 0.16 43.04
C SER A 18 23.78 1.60 43.31
N LYS A 19 24.80 2.07 42.62
CA LYS A 19 25.35 3.42 42.76
C LYS A 19 24.88 4.42 41.69
N LEU A 20 24.08 3.97 40.72
CA LEU A 20 23.61 4.83 39.64
C LEU A 20 22.51 5.76 40.14
N THR A 21 22.57 7.00 39.72
CA THR A 21 21.45 7.95 39.85
C THR A 21 20.33 7.57 38.89
N ASP A 22 19.10 8.05 39.11
CA ASP A 22 17.96 7.82 38.22
C ASP A 22 18.28 8.28 36.79
N SER A 23 18.91 9.44 36.60
CA SER A 23 19.33 9.96 35.30
C SER A 23 20.34 9.04 34.59
N GLN A 24 21.29 8.47 35.34
CA GLN A 24 22.27 7.51 34.80
C GLN A 24 21.61 6.19 34.45
N THR A 25 20.64 5.74 35.28
CA THR A 25 19.86 4.53 35.00
C THR A 25 19.03 4.68 33.73
N ILE A 26 18.33 5.80 33.57
CA ILE A 26 17.58 6.12 32.33
C ILE A 26 18.50 6.13 31.11
N SER A 27 19.67 6.80 31.23
CA SER A 27 20.65 6.83 30.13
C SER A 27 21.18 5.46 29.77
N LEU A 28 21.38 4.58 30.76
CA LEU A 28 21.81 3.20 30.56
C LEU A 28 20.74 2.39 29.83
N VAL A 29 19.47 2.47 30.27
CA VAL A 29 18.33 1.78 29.65
C VAL A 29 18.18 2.23 28.18
N ARG A 30 18.24 3.55 27.93
CA ARG A 30 18.21 4.09 26.56
C ARG A 30 19.35 3.54 25.70
N ALA A 31 20.58 3.48 26.25
CA ALA A 31 21.71 2.93 25.52
C ALA A 31 21.52 1.46 25.13
N PHE A 32 20.91 0.66 26.00
CA PHE A 32 20.56 -0.72 25.66
C PHE A 32 19.45 -0.78 24.59
N GLY A 33 18.40 0.03 24.70
CA GLY A 33 17.35 0.12 23.69
C GLY A 33 17.92 0.45 22.31
N HIS A 34 18.74 1.47 22.21
CA HIS A 34 19.42 1.83 20.95
C HIS A 34 20.37 0.73 20.45
N PHE A 35 21.11 0.07 21.35
CA PHE A 35 21.98 -1.04 20.95
C PHE A 35 21.20 -2.16 20.29
N PHE A 36 20.07 -2.59 20.88
CA PHE A 36 19.23 -3.63 20.29
C PHE A 36 18.59 -3.19 18.98
N ASN A 37 18.12 -1.95 18.89
CA ASN A 37 17.58 -1.40 17.65
C ASN A 37 18.63 -1.39 16.54
N LEU A 38 19.85 -0.94 16.83
CA LEU A 38 20.95 -0.92 15.86
C LEU A 38 21.39 -2.34 15.47
N ALA A 39 21.43 -3.27 16.43
CA ALA A 39 21.74 -4.69 16.16
C ALA A 39 20.68 -5.31 15.24
N ASN A 40 19.40 -5.04 15.49
CA ASN A 40 18.30 -5.51 14.64
C ASN A 40 18.40 -4.95 13.21
N VAL A 41 18.71 -3.65 13.06
CA VAL A 41 18.91 -3.04 11.73
C VAL A 41 20.10 -3.69 11.01
N ALA A 42 21.21 -3.89 11.70
CA ALA A 42 22.40 -4.55 11.12
C ALA A 42 22.10 -6.00 10.71
N GLU A 43 21.34 -6.74 11.52
CA GLU A 43 20.91 -8.11 11.21
C GLU A 43 19.98 -8.13 9.99
N GLN A 44 19.02 -7.22 9.92
CA GLN A 44 18.11 -7.08 8.76
C GLN A 44 18.88 -6.80 7.47
N VAL A 45 19.84 -5.87 7.51
CA VAL A 45 20.71 -5.56 6.35
C VAL A 45 21.52 -6.78 5.92
N ASN A 46 22.14 -7.48 6.88
CA ASN A 46 22.89 -8.69 6.58
C ASN A 46 21.99 -9.80 6.01
N ARG A 47 20.81 -10.01 6.58
CA ARG A 47 19.82 -10.98 6.08
C ARG A 47 19.37 -10.63 4.66
N SER A 48 19.10 -9.37 4.38
CA SER A 48 18.72 -8.90 3.04
C SER A 48 19.84 -9.20 2.03
N LYS A 49 21.11 -8.95 2.41
CA LYS A 49 22.28 -9.28 1.59
C LYS A 49 22.36 -10.77 1.31
N VAL A 50 22.27 -11.61 2.33
CA VAL A 50 22.32 -13.09 2.18
C VAL A 50 21.21 -13.59 1.25
N LEU A 51 19.98 -13.08 1.40
CA LEU A 51 18.86 -13.45 0.53
C LEU A 51 19.08 -12.98 -0.92
N THR A 52 19.68 -11.80 -1.12
CA THR A 52 20.04 -11.30 -2.45
C THR A 52 21.14 -12.17 -3.09
N ASP A 53 22.16 -12.53 -2.34
CA ASP A 53 23.24 -13.41 -2.82
C ASP A 53 22.69 -14.80 -3.17
N GLU A 54 21.79 -15.35 -2.35
CA GLU A 54 21.09 -16.61 -2.65
C GLU A 54 20.24 -16.50 -3.91
N LYS A 55 19.45 -15.42 -4.06
CA LYS A 55 18.65 -15.16 -5.26
C LYS A 55 19.53 -15.10 -6.52
N ASN A 56 20.67 -14.43 -6.43
CA ASN A 56 21.62 -14.32 -7.56
C ASN A 56 22.26 -15.68 -7.92
N ALA A 57 22.51 -16.53 -6.93
CA ALA A 57 23.16 -17.84 -7.14
C ALA A 57 22.17 -18.92 -7.62
N THR A 58 20.94 -18.95 -7.11
CA THR A 58 20.00 -20.07 -7.31
C THR A 58 18.65 -19.67 -7.88
N GLY A 59 18.46 -18.40 -8.24
CA GLY A 59 17.16 -17.83 -8.61
C GLY A 59 16.30 -17.48 -7.39
N SER A 60 15.25 -16.71 -7.61
CA SER A 60 14.29 -16.37 -6.57
C SER A 60 13.48 -17.58 -6.11
N TRP A 61 12.85 -17.49 -4.94
CA TRP A 61 11.90 -18.52 -4.48
C TRP A 61 10.78 -18.78 -5.48
N LEU A 62 10.31 -17.71 -6.12
CA LEU A 62 9.26 -17.78 -7.14
C LEU A 62 9.78 -18.49 -8.40
N SER A 63 10.98 -18.14 -8.87
CA SER A 63 11.61 -18.81 -10.02
C SER A 63 11.78 -20.31 -9.78
N ARG A 64 12.27 -20.70 -8.58
CA ARG A 64 12.40 -22.12 -8.20
C ARG A 64 11.06 -22.85 -8.12
N ALA A 65 10.00 -22.16 -7.63
CA ALA A 65 8.66 -22.74 -7.62
C ALA A 65 8.15 -22.99 -9.05
N VAL A 66 8.36 -22.04 -9.96
CA VAL A 66 8.02 -22.16 -11.37
C VAL A 66 8.82 -23.30 -12.05
N ASP A 67 10.13 -23.43 -11.74
CA ASP A 67 10.96 -24.53 -12.25
C ASP A 67 10.43 -25.90 -11.82
N ASN A 68 9.97 -26.02 -10.57
CA ASN A 68 9.35 -27.24 -10.05
C ASN A 68 8.03 -27.55 -10.79
N ILE A 69 7.21 -26.56 -11.07
CA ILE A 69 5.99 -26.73 -11.86
C ILE A 69 6.31 -27.17 -13.29
N LEU A 70 7.28 -26.54 -13.96
CA LEU A 70 7.74 -26.90 -15.29
C LEU A 70 8.31 -28.33 -15.34
N ALA A 71 9.00 -28.75 -14.29
CA ALA A 71 9.49 -30.13 -14.17
C ALA A 71 8.33 -31.13 -14.02
N ALA A 72 7.34 -30.81 -13.19
CA ALA A 72 6.14 -31.60 -13.00
C ALA A 72 5.30 -31.72 -14.29
N GLN A 73 5.14 -30.63 -15.05
CA GLN A 73 4.45 -30.61 -16.35
C GLN A 73 5.06 -31.62 -17.35
N LYS A 74 6.38 -31.79 -17.35
CA LYS A 74 7.05 -32.74 -18.25
C LYS A 74 6.76 -34.20 -17.90
N ILE A 75 6.37 -34.48 -16.66
CA ILE A 75 6.12 -35.83 -16.13
C ILE A 75 4.65 -36.21 -16.21
N SER A 76 3.75 -35.26 -15.95
CA SER A 76 2.30 -35.48 -15.94
C SER A 76 1.68 -35.18 -17.29
N LYS A 77 0.95 -36.18 -17.86
CA LYS A 77 0.16 -35.98 -19.08
C LYS A 77 -1.19 -35.31 -18.82
N ASP A 78 -1.60 -35.21 -17.56
CA ASP A 78 -2.92 -34.71 -17.15
C ASP A 78 -2.87 -33.21 -16.79
N PHE A 79 -1.79 -32.50 -17.13
CA PHE A 79 -1.64 -31.09 -16.85
C PHE A 79 -2.39 -30.26 -17.89
N ASP A 80 -3.47 -29.59 -17.48
CA ASP A 80 -4.24 -28.70 -18.37
C ASP A 80 -3.75 -27.24 -18.20
N GLN A 81 -3.31 -26.66 -19.31
CA GLN A 81 -2.87 -25.26 -19.36
C GLN A 81 -4.00 -24.28 -18.99
N LYS A 82 -5.24 -24.63 -19.30
CA LYS A 82 -6.42 -23.83 -18.99
C LYS A 82 -6.70 -23.79 -17.48
N ASP A 83 -6.49 -24.92 -16.81
CA ASP A 83 -6.60 -25.00 -15.36
C ASP A 83 -5.52 -24.17 -14.68
N LEU A 84 -4.29 -24.21 -15.19
CA LEU A 84 -3.21 -23.38 -14.69
C LEU A 84 -3.50 -21.88 -14.84
N GLN A 85 -3.99 -21.45 -16.00
CA GLN A 85 -4.42 -20.06 -16.23
C GLN A 85 -5.48 -19.66 -15.19
N THR A 86 -6.50 -20.51 -15.00
CA THR A 86 -7.59 -20.27 -14.03
C THR A 86 -7.05 -20.18 -12.59
N TRP A 87 -6.09 -21.02 -12.22
CA TRP A 87 -5.45 -21.00 -10.90
C TRP A 87 -4.67 -19.70 -10.68
N ILE A 88 -3.85 -19.30 -11.66
CA ILE A 88 -3.06 -18.06 -11.57
C ILE A 88 -3.96 -16.83 -11.55
N ASP A 89 -5.04 -16.81 -12.34
CA ASP A 89 -5.99 -15.68 -12.35
C ASP A 89 -6.72 -15.51 -11.01
N ASN A 90 -6.91 -16.59 -10.26
CA ASN A 90 -7.52 -16.59 -8.93
C ASN A 90 -6.50 -16.57 -7.78
N PHE A 91 -5.20 -16.61 -8.09
CA PHE A 91 -4.16 -16.52 -7.05
C PHE A 91 -4.20 -15.16 -6.37
N SER A 92 -4.34 -15.15 -5.05
CA SER A 92 -4.38 -13.92 -4.27
C SER A 92 -3.81 -14.12 -2.88
N VAL A 93 -2.86 -13.28 -2.52
CA VAL A 93 -2.32 -13.13 -1.16
C VAL A 93 -2.71 -11.75 -0.65
N ARG A 94 -3.26 -11.69 0.55
CA ARG A 94 -3.71 -10.43 1.16
C ARG A 94 -3.17 -10.29 2.59
N PRO A 95 -1.98 -9.70 2.78
CA PRO A 95 -1.52 -9.29 4.11
C PRO A 95 -2.48 -8.26 4.71
N VAL A 96 -2.80 -8.44 6.00
CA VAL A 96 -3.72 -7.54 6.73
C VAL A 96 -2.93 -6.83 7.83
N PHE A 97 -2.91 -5.50 7.77
CA PHE A 97 -2.32 -4.65 8.79
C PHE A 97 -3.27 -4.51 9.97
N THR A 98 -2.80 -4.88 11.15
CA THR A 98 -3.56 -4.77 12.40
C THR A 98 -2.97 -3.67 13.27
N ALA A 99 -3.79 -3.07 14.14
CA ALA A 99 -3.32 -2.11 15.13
C ALA A 99 -2.40 -2.80 16.14
N HIS A 100 -1.23 -2.21 16.36
CA HIS A 100 -0.30 -2.62 17.42
C HIS A 100 -0.12 -1.45 18.39
N PRO A 101 -0.89 -1.42 19.49
CA PRO A 101 -0.84 -0.33 20.48
C PRO A 101 0.51 -0.24 21.20
N THR A 102 1.39 -1.21 20.99
CA THR A 102 2.75 -1.23 21.56
C THR A 102 3.78 -0.50 20.69
N GLU A 103 3.45 -0.08 19.48
CA GLU A 103 4.36 0.69 18.63
C GLU A 103 4.39 2.16 19.07
N ALA A 104 5.12 2.41 20.14
CA ALA A 104 5.30 3.75 20.69
C ALA A 104 6.39 4.58 20.01
N ALA A 105 7.09 4.01 19.01
CA ALA A 105 8.20 4.67 18.34
C ALA A 105 7.73 5.89 17.52
N ARG A 106 8.45 7.00 17.68
CA ARG A 106 8.20 8.20 16.86
C ARG A 106 8.67 7.97 15.43
N ARG A 107 7.94 8.52 14.45
CA ARG A 107 8.34 8.51 13.02
C ARG A 107 9.76 9.01 12.79
N SER A 108 10.21 10.00 13.59
CA SER A 108 11.57 10.51 13.55
C SER A 108 12.62 9.45 13.95
N VAL A 109 12.27 8.50 14.81
CA VAL A 109 13.13 7.37 15.17
C VAL A 109 13.16 6.37 14.01
N LEU A 110 11.99 5.99 13.49
CA LEU A 110 11.88 5.08 12.35
C LEU A 110 12.65 5.61 11.13
N GLY A 111 12.47 6.88 10.75
CA GLY A 111 13.22 7.47 9.64
C GLY A 111 14.74 7.46 9.82
N LYS A 112 15.25 7.63 11.06
CA LYS A 112 16.68 7.49 11.33
C LYS A 112 17.15 6.03 11.20
N MET A 113 16.32 5.05 11.64
CA MET A 113 16.64 3.64 11.46
C MET A 113 16.69 3.26 9.97
N THR A 114 15.76 3.78 9.15
CA THR A 114 15.80 3.61 7.68
C THR A 114 17.09 4.19 7.11
N THR A 115 17.45 5.42 7.47
CA THR A 115 18.71 6.05 7.02
C THR A 115 19.95 5.25 7.44
N ILE A 116 19.96 4.67 8.65
CA ILE A 116 21.05 3.79 9.12
C ILE A 116 21.09 2.53 8.26
N SER A 117 19.95 1.91 7.98
CA SER A 117 19.86 0.73 7.10
C SER A 117 20.42 1.01 5.71
N GLU A 118 20.02 2.14 5.09
CA GLU A 118 20.52 2.56 3.77
C GLU A 118 22.04 2.81 3.79
N LEU A 119 22.56 3.44 4.84
CA LEU A 119 23.99 3.70 4.98
C LEU A 119 24.78 2.40 5.13
N LEU A 120 24.26 1.41 5.87
CA LEU A 120 24.90 0.10 6.04
C LEU A 120 24.94 -0.74 4.76
N GLN A 121 24.08 -0.44 3.79
CA GLN A 121 24.08 -1.09 2.47
C GLN A 121 25.06 -0.44 1.48
N GLN A 122 25.55 0.77 1.78
CA GLN A 122 26.53 1.45 0.94
C GLN A 122 27.94 0.85 1.14
N PRO A 123 28.83 0.95 0.13
CA PRO A 123 30.22 0.58 0.29
C PRO A 123 30.92 1.37 1.41
N ASP A 124 31.80 0.69 2.15
CA ASP A 124 32.57 1.31 3.21
C ASP A 124 33.38 2.51 2.71
N SER A 125 33.18 3.66 3.34
CA SER A 125 33.90 4.88 3.06
C SER A 125 33.96 5.78 4.29
N GLN A 126 34.93 6.69 4.32
CA GLN A 126 35.05 7.66 5.41
C GLN A 126 33.80 8.57 5.49
N THR A 127 33.20 8.88 4.34
CA THR A 127 31.97 9.69 4.28
C THR A 127 30.78 8.91 4.84
N GLN A 128 30.61 7.65 4.46
CA GLN A 128 29.57 6.76 4.97
C GLN A 128 29.70 6.60 6.50
N THR A 129 30.92 6.35 7.02
CA THR A 129 31.18 6.20 8.46
C THR A 129 30.82 7.48 9.23
N LYS A 130 31.16 8.67 8.69
CA LYS A 130 30.79 9.96 9.31
C LYS A 130 29.26 10.15 9.35
N ARG A 131 28.58 9.91 8.25
CA ARG A 131 27.11 10.01 8.18
C ARG A 131 26.41 9.02 9.11
N LEU A 132 26.94 7.80 9.23
CA LEU A 132 26.43 6.82 10.15
C LEU A 132 26.56 7.29 11.61
N ALA A 133 27.74 7.78 12.01
CA ALA A 133 27.97 8.32 13.34
C ALA A 133 27.07 9.54 13.64
N GLU A 134 26.91 10.44 12.69
CA GLU A 134 26.00 11.59 12.79
C GLU A 134 24.54 11.15 12.99
N THR A 135 24.08 10.16 12.22
CA THR A 135 22.70 9.66 12.33
C THR A 135 22.46 8.95 13.66
N ILE A 136 23.44 8.21 14.17
CA ILE A 136 23.36 7.56 15.49
C ILE A 136 23.34 8.62 16.60
N ASP A 137 24.13 9.70 16.50
CA ASP A 137 24.11 10.80 17.47
C ASP A 137 22.75 11.54 17.44
N LEU A 138 22.20 11.79 16.25
CA LEU A 138 20.84 12.33 16.09
C LEU A 138 19.78 11.41 16.70
N LEU A 139 19.94 10.09 16.56
CA LEU A 139 19.05 9.12 17.18
C LEU A 139 19.14 9.17 18.70
N TRP A 140 20.35 9.24 19.25
CA TRP A 140 20.57 9.37 20.69
C TRP A 140 19.94 10.64 21.28
N GLN A 141 19.92 11.76 20.55
CA GLN A 141 19.32 13.01 20.96
C GLN A 141 17.82 13.12 20.67
N THR A 142 17.24 12.10 20.03
CA THR A 142 15.81 12.05 19.75
C THR A 142 15.06 11.38 20.90
N ASP A 143 13.95 12.00 21.33
CA ASP A 143 13.03 11.36 22.27
C ASP A 143 12.30 10.21 21.58
N GLU A 144 12.40 9.03 22.15
CA GLU A 144 11.87 7.78 21.57
C GLU A 144 10.37 7.63 21.77
N LEU A 145 9.86 8.16 22.87
CA LEU A 145 8.49 7.92 23.30
C LEU A 145 7.57 9.08 22.97
N ARG A 146 6.33 8.77 22.63
CA ARG A 146 5.25 9.75 22.60
C ARG A 146 4.75 9.99 24.01
N LEU A 147 4.44 11.26 24.35
CA LEU A 147 3.92 11.64 25.66
C LEU A 147 2.47 11.21 25.92
N GLY A 148 1.73 10.78 24.89
CA GLY A 148 0.34 10.36 24.97
C GLY A 148 0.10 8.98 24.34
N ARG A 149 -1.02 8.36 24.69
CA ARG A 149 -1.48 7.17 23.97
C ARG A 149 -1.82 7.56 22.54
N PRO A 150 -1.39 6.78 21.52
CA PRO A 150 -1.77 7.05 20.14
C PRO A 150 -3.30 6.96 20.00
N GLU A 151 -3.87 7.89 19.26
CA GLU A 151 -5.26 7.82 18.83
C GLU A 151 -5.39 6.89 17.60
N PRO A 152 -6.58 6.36 17.29
CA PRO A 152 -6.77 5.47 16.14
C PRO A 152 -6.30 6.08 14.80
N LEU A 153 -6.40 7.40 14.62
CA LEU A 153 -5.90 8.07 13.43
C LEU A 153 -4.37 8.19 13.40
N ASP A 154 -3.71 8.27 14.55
CA ASP A 154 -2.23 8.20 14.60
C ASP A 154 -1.72 6.83 14.14
N GLU A 155 -2.42 5.76 14.54
CA GLU A 155 -2.12 4.39 14.09
C GLU A 155 -2.33 4.25 12.59
N ALA A 156 -3.41 4.84 12.04
CA ALA A 156 -3.66 4.88 10.60
C ALA A 156 -2.53 5.59 9.85
N VAL A 157 -2.05 6.74 10.33
CA VAL A 157 -0.89 7.46 9.75
C VAL A 157 0.37 6.60 9.77
N ASN A 158 0.62 5.85 10.84
CA ASN A 158 1.79 4.98 10.92
C ASN A 158 1.70 3.83 9.90
N SER A 159 0.55 3.17 9.76
CA SER A 159 0.38 2.10 8.77
C SER A 159 0.53 2.60 7.33
N ILE A 160 0.01 3.78 7.04
CA ILE A 160 0.15 4.43 5.73
C ILE A 160 1.62 4.65 5.37
N TYR A 161 2.47 4.97 6.33
CA TYR A 161 3.90 5.12 6.08
C TYR A 161 4.52 3.84 5.51
N TYR A 162 4.30 2.69 6.13
CA TYR A 162 4.79 1.40 5.64
C TYR A 162 4.18 1.01 4.29
N LEU A 163 2.87 1.23 4.13
CA LEU A 163 2.19 0.94 2.86
C LEU A 163 2.68 1.83 1.72
N ASN A 164 3.07 3.07 2.00
CA ASN A 164 3.69 3.96 1.01
C ASN A 164 5.07 3.46 0.57
N GLU A 165 5.91 2.99 1.48
CA GLU A 165 7.22 2.39 1.14
C GLU A 165 7.03 1.16 0.25
N LEU A 166 6.09 0.28 0.61
CA LEU A 166 5.75 -0.89 -0.19
C LEU A 166 5.24 -0.51 -1.60
N LEU A 167 4.42 0.54 -1.70
CA LEU A 167 3.87 1.03 -2.97
C LEU A 167 4.95 1.58 -3.90
N GLN A 168 5.94 2.28 -3.36
CA GLN A 168 6.94 2.98 -4.18
C GLN A 168 7.91 2.04 -4.87
N GLU A 169 8.35 0.98 -4.22
CA GLU A 169 9.43 0.11 -4.71
C GLU A 169 9.08 -1.37 -4.68
N THR A 170 8.82 -1.92 -3.50
CA THR A 170 8.78 -3.37 -3.28
C THR A 170 7.64 -4.06 -4.03
N VAL A 171 6.42 -3.53 -3.97
CA VAL A 171 5.25 -4.18 -4.59
C VAL A 171 5.32 -4.16 -6.10
N PRO A 172 5.68 -3.05 -6.78
CA PRO A 172 5.87 -3.05 -8.22
C PRO A 172 6.91 -4.07 -8.70
N GLU A 173 8.01 -4.23 -7.98
CA GLU A 173 9.07 -5.19 -8.33
C GLU A 173 8.60 -6.64 -8.15
N VAL A 174 7.98 -6.96 -7.01
CA VAL A 174 7.43 -8.30 -6.74
C VAL A 174 6.37 -8.69 -7.77
N LEU A 175 5.49 -7.78 -8.14
CA LEU A 175 4.44 -8.03 -9.14
C LEU A 175 5.02 -8.18 -10.55
N ALA A 176 6.06 -7.43 -10.90
CA ALA A 176 6.75 -7.57 -12.17
C ALA A 176 7.47 -8.92 -12.26
N GLU A 177 8.16 -9.33 -11.19
CA GLU A 177 8.80 -10.65 -11.10
C GLU A 177 7.74 -11.77 -11.19
N PHE A 178 6.62 -11.66 -10.46
CA PHE A 178 5.54 -12.64 -10.53
C PHE A 178 4.99 -12.76 -11.96
N ALA A 179 4.71 -11.65 -12.63
CA ALA A 179 4.22 -11.66 -14.00
C ALA A 179 5.23 -12.30 -14.98
N SER A 180 6.52 -12.00 -14.80
CA SER A 180 7.60 -12.58 -15.61
C SER A 180 7.72 -14.09 -15.40
N GLU A 181 7.65 -14.56 -14.15
CA GLU A 181 7.79 -15.97 -13.83
C GLU A 181 6.59 -16.80 -14.26
N VAL A 182 5.35 -16.32 -14.08
CA VAL A 182 4.16 -17.04 -14.55
C VAL A 182 4.09 -17.08 -16.08
N LYS A 183 4.68 -16.12 -16.78
CA LYS A 183 4.80 -16.14 -18.23
C LYS A 183 5.65 -17.30 -18.73
N ARG A 184 6.65 -17.76 -17.96
CA ARG A 184 7.43 -18.98 -18.25
C ARG A 184 6.57 -20.24 -18.25
N LEU A 185 5.45 -20.23 -17.53
CA LEU A 185 4.44 -21.30 -17.51
C LEU A 185 3.45 -21.21 -18.69
N GLY A 186 3.61 -20.23 -19.60
CA GLY A 186 2.67 -19.96 -20.69
C GLY A 186 1.39 -19.25 -20.25
N VAL A 187 1.41 -18.61 -19.06
CA VAL A 187 0.28 -17.86 -18.50
C VAL A 187 0.51 -16.36 -18.72
N ASP A 188 -0.46 -15.69 -19.32
CA ASP A 188 -0.48 -14.23 -19.43
C ASP A 188 -1.29 -13.63 -18.27
N LEU A 189 -0.57 -13.03 -17.31
CA LEU A 189 -1.19 -12.37 -16.18
C LEU A 189 -1.83 -11.05 -16.60
N SER A 190 -3.16 -10.94 -16.44
CA SER A 190 -3.88 -9.69 -16.68
C SER A 190 -3.28 -8.54 -15.86
N LEU A 191 -3.26 -7.32 -16.41
CA LEU A 191 -2.84 -6.13 -15.65
C LEU A 191 -3.78 -5.79 -14.50
N SER A 192 -5.04 -6.21 -14.58
CA SER A 192 -6.03 -6.05 -13.51
C SER A 192 -6.01 -7.19 -12.49
N ALA A 193 -5.20 -8.24 -12.70
CA ALA A 193 -5.04 -9.32 -11.74
C ALA A 193 -4.46 -8.79 -10.42
N LYS A 194 -4.90 -9.37 -9.30
CA LYS A 194 -4.55 -8.95 -7.94
C LYS A 194 -3.87 -10.10 -7.17
N PRO A 195 -2.72 -10.60 -7.64
CA PRO A 195 -2.02 -11.67 -6.94
C PRO A 195 -1.52 -11.24 -5.57
N LEU A 196 -1.37 -9.95 -5.36
CA LEU A 196 -1.07 -9.32 -4.08
C LEU A 196 -2.01 -8.14 -3.87
N SER A 197 -2.61 -8.05 -2.70
CA SER A 197 -3.43 -6.91 -2.27
C SER A 197 -3.25 -6.72 -0.77
N PHE A 198 -3.71 -5.59 -0.23
CA PHE A 198 -3.52 -5.28 1.19
C PHE A 198 -4.85 -5.05 1.88
N GLY A 199 -4.93 -5.54 3.12
CA GLY A 199 -6.03 -5.28 4.03
C GLY A 199 -5.57 -4.49 5.25
N THR A 200 -6.51 -3.86 5.94
CA THR A 200 -6.25 -3.23 7.23
C THR A 200 -7.46 -3.31 8.14
N TRP A 201 -7.19 -3.46 9.43
CA TRP A 201 -8.18 -3.31 10.49
C TRP A 201 -8.07 -1.95 11.19
N ILE A 202 -7.00 -1.21 10.92
CA ILE A 202 -6.71 0.06 11.58
C ILE A 202 -7.74 1.11 11.19
N GLY A 203 -8.48 1.58 12.18
CA GLY A 203 -9.63 2.47 11.99
C GLY A 203 -10.96 1.77 11.68
N GLY A 204 -10.97 0.43 11.50
CA GLY A 204 -12.16 -0.38 11.24
C GLY A 204 -12.48 -1.42 12.31
N ASP A 205 -11.55 -1.66 13.25
CA ASP A 205 -11.71 -2.67 14.28
C ASP A 205 -12.32 -2.07 15.56
N ARG A 206 -13.61 -2.28 15.73
CA ARG A 206 -14.39 -1.79 16.89
C ARG A 206 -14.51 -2.80 18.01
N ASP A 207 -14.05 -4.03 17.76
CA ASP A 207 -14.13 -5.11 18.74
C ASP A 207 -13.27 -4.77 19.97
N GLY A 208 -13.95 -4.40 21.06
CA GLY A 208 -13.31 -3.99 22.32
C GLY A 208 -12.67 -2.59 22.32
N ASN A 209 -12.79 -1.79 21.26
CA ASN A 209 -12.24 -0.44 21.20
C ASN A 209 -13.33 0.64 21.00
N PRO A 210 -13.81 1.28 22.08
CA PRO A 210 -14.87 2.28 22.01
C PRO A 210 -14.44 3.58 21.29
N ASN A 211 -13.13 3.79 21.08
CA ASN A 211 -12.60 4.98 20.40
C ASN A 211 -12.72 4.89 18.86
N ILE A 212 -13.02 3.70 18.32
CA ILE A 212 -13.23 3.52 16.88
C ILE A 212 -14.72 3.71 16.56
N THR A 213 -15.07 4.92 16.18
CA THR A 213 -16.42 5.31 15.74
C THR A 213 -16.55 5.26 14.22
N ALA A 214 -17.78 5.41 13.70
CA ALA A 214 -18.02 5.54 12.26
C ALA A 214 -17.23 6.71 11.65
N ASP A 215 -17.17 7.85 12.36
CA ASP A 215 -16.43 9.03 11.92
C ASP A 215 -14.92 8.78 11.88
N VAL A 216 -14.37 8.06 12.84
CA VAL A 216 -12.96 7.61 12.84
C VAL A 216 -12.70 6.68 11.66
N THR A 217 -13.58 5.71 11.41
CA THR A 217 -13.47 4.80 10.26
C THR A 217 -13.45 5.59 8.94
N ARG A 218 -14.40 6.51 8.76
CA ARG A 218 -14.46 7.38 7.59
C ARG A 218 -13.19 8.22 7.44
N SER A 219 -12.74 8.85 8.51
CA SER A 219 -11.53 9.67 8.52
C SER A 219 -10.28 8.85 8.16
N ALA A 220 -10.16 7.63 8.66
CA ALA A 220 -9.06 6.73 8.33
C ALA A 220 -9.07 6.34 6.83
N ILE A 221 -10.25 6.07 6.24
CA ILE A 221 -10.40 5.77 4.81
C ILE A 221 -10.00 6.99 3.97
N LEU A 222 -10.50 8.17 4.31
CA LEU A 222 -10.17 9.42 3.59
C LEU A 222 -8.67 9.74 3.68
N LEU A 223 -8.06 9.49 4.83
CA LEU A 223 -6.63 9.66 5.04
C LEU A 223 -5.81 8.71 4.13
N GLN A 224 -6.18 7.43 4.06
CA GLN A 224 -5.56 6.46 3.16
C GLN A 224 -5.71 6.87 1.69
N ASN A 225 -6.91 7.26 1.25
CA ASN A 225 -7.18 7.71 -0.12
C ASN A 225 -6.33 8.93 -0.48
N SER A 226 -6.26 9.91 0.43
CA SER A 226 -5.50 11.14 0.22
C SER A 226 -3.99 10.86 0.08
N HIS A 227 -3.43 10.01 0.94
CA HIS A 227 -2.02 9.65 0.88
C HIS A 227 -1.70 8.81 -0.36
N PHE A 228 -2.54 7.83 -0.69
CA PHE A 228 -2.38 7.02 -1.91
C PHE A 228 -2.40 7.89 -3.16
N THR A 229 -3.40 8.77 -3.29
CA THR A 229 -3.51 9.69 -4.43
C THR A 229 -2.27 10.56 -4.55
N ARG A 230 -1.76 11.11 -3.45
CA ARG A 230 -0.54 11.93 -3.45
C ARG A 230 0.67 11.15 -3.97
N THR A 231 0.87 9.92 -3.51
CA THR A 231 1.97 9.06 -3.97
C THR A 231 1.81 8.69 -5.44
N LEU A 232 0.59 8.33 -5.87
CA LEU A 232 0.31 8.03 -7.27
C LEU A 232 0.55 9.25 -8.18
N LEU A 233 0.18 10.46 -7.75
CA LEU A 233 0.44 11.69 -8.49
C LEU A 233 1.93 11.92 -8.74
N LEU A 234 2.81 11.58 -7.79
CA LEU A 234 4.27 11.67 -7.98
C LEU A 234 4.74 10.70 -9.09
N HIS A 235 4.22 9.48 -9.11
CA HIS A 235 4.52 8.52 -10.19
C HIS A 235 3.97 8.97 -11.54
N LEU A 236 2.78 9.59 -11.57
CA LEU A 236 2.22 10.16 -12.80
C LEU A 236 3.03 11.36 -13.30
N ASP A 237 3.55 12.21 -12.42
CA ASP A 237 4.42 13.33 -12.82
C ASP A 237 5.72 12.81 -13.48
N GLN A 238 6.28 11.71 -12.98
CA GLN A 238 7.42 11.02 -13.64
C GLN A 238 6.99 10.41 -14.98
N LEU A 239 5.81 9.79 -15.04
CA LEU A 239 5.29 9.21 -16.27
C LEU A 239 5.04 10.29 -17.34
N VAL A 240 4.45 11.44 -16.99
CA VAL A 240 4.26 12.59 -17.89
C VAL A 240 5.59 13.03 -18.54
N GLN A 241 6.68 13.04 -17.77
CA GLN A 241 8.01 13.37 -18.29
C GLN A 241 8.55 12.28 -19.21
N GLY A 242 8.30 11.01 -18.90
CA GLY A 242 8.81 9.85 -19.62
C GLY A 242 8.08 9.55 -20.94
N VAL A 243 6.78 9.90 -21.06
CA VAL A 243 5.95 9.55 -22.23
C VAL A 243 5.82 10.68 -23.26
N SER A 244 6.89 11.41 -23.52
CA SER A 244 6.96 12.42 -24.59
C SER A 244 7.02 11.78 -25.99
N ILE A 245 6.05 10.91 -26.29
CA ILE A 245 5.98 10.15 -27.53
C ILE A 245 5.20 10.97 -28.56
N SER A 246 5.91 11.33 -29.64
CA SER A 246 5.35 12.19 -30.69
C SER A 246 4.71 11.37 -31.81
N THR A 247 3.53 11.79 -32.25
CA THR A 247 2.82 11.25 -33.42
C THR A 247 3.55 11.48 -34.73
N LYS A 248 4.53 12.38 -34.74
CA LYS A 248 5.43 12.57 -35.89
C LYS A 248 6.44 11.44 -36.11
N LEU A 249 6.75 10.70 -35.02
CA LEU A 249 7.78 9.67 -35.04
C LEU A 249 7.20 8.26 -34.94
N THR A 250 6.07 8.10 -34.30
CA THR A 250 5.42 6.81 -34.11
C THR A 250 3.89 6.93 -34.18
N GLY A 251 3.23 5.85 -34.51
CA GLY A 251 1.77 5.82 -34.55
C GLY A 251 1.13 5.87 -33.17
N VAL A 252 -0.17 6.14 -33.18
CA VAL A 252 -1.05 6.06 -32.01
C VAL A 252 -2.36 5.40 -32.43
N SER A 253 -3.00 4.67 -31.54
CA SER A 253 -4.28 4.04 -31.86
C SER A 253 -5.41 5.08 -31.89
N LYS A 254 -6.39 4.87 -32.77
CA LYS A 254 -7.60 5.72 -32.82
C LYS A 254 -8.38 5.71 -31.52
N GLU A 255 -8.30 4.63 -30.78
CA GLU A 255 -8.94 4.50 -29.46
C GLU A 255 -8.30 5.47 -28.45
N LEU A 256 -6.97 5.56 -28.43
CA LEU A 256 -6.27 6.51 -27.56
C LEU A 256 -6.54 7.96 -27.98
N GLU A 257 -6.48 8.27 -29.29
CA GLU A 257 -6.81 9.62 -29.81
C GLU A 257 -8.19 10.05 -29.37
N LYS A 258 -9.20 9.18 -29.58
CA LYS A 258 -10.57 9.45 -29.16
C LYS A 258 -10.66 9.65 -27.65
N SER A 259 -10.04 8.78 -26.87
CA SER A 259 -10.04 8.88 -25.41
C SER A 259 -9.43 10.19 -24.91
N VAL A 260 -8.35 10.67 -25.55
CA VAL A 260 -7.74 11.97 -25.23
C VAL A 260 -8.68 13.13 -25.57
N LEU A 261 -9.35 13.10 -26.72
CA LEU A 261 -10.31 14.15 -27.11
C LEU A 261 -11.49 14.20 -26.14
N ASP A 262 -12.08 13.05 -25.81
CA ASP A 262 -13.18 12.93 -24.85
C ASP A 262 -12.78 13.46 -23.46
N ASP A 263 -11.55 13.18 -23.01
CA ASP A 263 -11.00 13.67 -21.75
C ASP A 263 -10.80 15.20 -21.77
N LEU A 264 -10.23 15.74 -22.86
CA LEU A 264 -9.99 17.17 -22.98
C LEU A 264 -11.29 18.00 -23.09
N GLU A 265 -12.37 17.42 -23.59
CA GLU A 265 -13.69 18.04 -23.62
C GLU A 265 -14.28 18.11 -22.19
N LYS A 266 -14.14 17.03 -21.42
CA LYS A 266 -14.69 16.92 -20.07
C LYS A 266 -13.87 17.60 -18.98
N LEU A 267 -12.62 17.94 -19.26
CA LEU A 267 -11.66 18.53 -18.32
C LEU A 267 -11.19 19.90 -18.82
N PRO A 268 -12.06 20.93 -18.84
CA PRO A 268 -11.71 22.28 -19.28
C PRO A 268 -10.61 22.93 -18.42
N GLU A 269 -10.35 22.42 -17.23
CA GLU A 269 -9.30 22.86 -16.29
C GLU A 269 -7.89 22.65 -16.83
N ILE A 270 -7.68 21.71 -17.77
CA ILE A 270 -6.41 21.52 -18.44
C ILE A 270 -6.13 22.73 -19.33
N GLU A 271 -5.10 23.49 -18.98
CA GLU A 271 -4.76 24.75 -19.64
C GLU A 271 -4.65 24.61 -21.17
N SER A 272 -5.26 25.54 -21.92
CA SER A 272 -5.23 25.56 -23.39
C SER A 272 -3.82 25.66 -23.96
N ARG A 273 -2.90 26.33 -23.26
CA ARG A 273 -1.48 26.40 -23.62
C ARG A 273 -0.85 25.01 -23.58
N TYR A 274 -1.11 24.24 -22.51
CA TYR A 274 -0.56 22.90 -22.34
C TYR A 274 -1.08 21.93 -23.42
N ARG A 275 -2.38 22.01 -23.75
CA ARG A 275 -3.00 21.24 -24.83
C ARG A 275 -2.32 21.52 -26.18
N ARG A 276 -2.04 22.79 -26.48
CA ARG A 276 -1.42 23.20 -27.73
C ARG A 276 0.04 22.76 -27.83
N ILE A 277 0.81 22.89 -26.76
CA ILE A 277 2.23 22.51 -26.75
C ILE A 277 2.40 20.99 -26.92
N ASN A 278 1.50 20.21 -26.32
CA ASN A 278 1.57 18.73 -26.34
C ASN A 278 0.59 18.11 -27.35
N ALA A 279 0.10 18.87 -28.35
CA ALA A 279 -0.90 18.40 -29.33
C ALA A 279 -0.44 17.14 -30.08
N GLU A 280 0.88 16.97 -30.27
CA GLU A 280 1.48 15.81 -30.94
C GLU A 280 1.94 14.70 -29.97
N GLU A 281 1.66 14.85 -28.67
CA GLU A 281 2.06 13.92 -27.62
C GLU A 281 0.82 13.35 -26.88
N PRO A 282 -0.01 12.52 -27.54
CA PRO A 282 -1.29 12.07 -27.00
C PRO A 282 -1.14 11.24 -25.71
N TYR A 283 -0.05 10.47 -25.55
CA TYR A 283 0.23 9.74 -24.32
C TYR A 283 0.43 10.69 -23.13
N ARG A 284 1.17 11.79 -23.33
CA ARG A 284 1.38 12.80 -22.31
C ARG A 284 0.08 13.51 -21.95
N LEU A 285 -0.74 13.85 -22.94
CA LEU A 285 -2.07 14.43 -22.71
C LEU A 285 -2.97 13.47 -21.95
N LYS A 286 -2.94 12.16 -22.27
CA LYS A 286 -3.71 11.14 -21.56
C LYS A 286 -3.30 11.04 -20.09
N VAL A 287 -2.00 10.97 -19.78
CA VAL A 287 -1.52 10.94 -18.39
C VAL A 287 -1.90 12.22 -17.64
N THR A 288 -1.86 13.37 -18.31
CA THR A 288 -2.31 14.65 -17.73
C THR A 288 -3.80 14.61 -17.39
N ALA A 289 -4.63 14.06 -18.27
CA ALA A 289 -6.06 13.89 -18.01
C ALA A 289 -6.30 12.92 -16.82
N ILE A 290 -5.60 11.77 -16.77
CA ILE A 290 -5.65 10.83 -15.64
C ILE A 290 -5.30 11.55 -14.32
N ARG A 291 -4.26 12.38 -14.34
CA ARG A 291 -3.84 13.16 -13.18
C ARG A 291 -4.95 14.12 -12.70
N HIS A 292 -5.60 14.83 -13.62
CA HIS A 292 -6.72 15.72 -13.28
C HIS A 292 -7.92 14.96 -12.73
N LYS A 293 -8.32 13.85 -13.36
CA LYS A 293 -9.39 12.98 -12.84
C LYS A 293 -9.09 12.49 -11.42
N LEU A 294 -7.84 12.11 -11.10
CA LEU A 294 -7.46 11.69 -9.76
C LEU A 294 -7.57 12.83 -8.73
N LEU A 295 -7.18 14.05 -9.08
CA LEU A 295 -7.35 15.21 -8.22
C LEU A 295 -8.82 15.49 -7.93
N ILE A 296 -9.68 15.41 -8.96
CA ILE A 296 -11.13 15.56 -8.80
C ILE A 296 -11.71 14.41 -7.96
N THR A 297 -11.23 13.18 -8.16
CA THR A 297 -11.62 12.02 -7.33
C THR A 297 -11.29 12.25 -5.86
N GLN A 298 -10.09 12.75 -5.56
CA GLN A 298 -9.68 13.08 -4.19
C GLN A 298 -10.57 14.15 -3.58
N GLN A 299 -10.87 15.23 -4.34
CA GLN A 299 -11.75 16.29 -3.88
C GLN A 299 -13.18 15.78 -3.65
N ARG A 300 -13.71 14.96 -4.57
CA ARG A 300 -15.01 14.31 -4.44
C ARG A 300 -15.14 13.50 -3.15
N HIS A 301 -14.11 12.70 -2.81
CA HIS A 301 -14.11 11.93 -1.57
C HIS A 301 -14.10 12.83 -0.33
N ALA A 302 -13.34 13.94 -0.38
CA ALA A 302 -13.29 14.90 0.74
C ALA A 302 -14.63 15.62 0.95
N ASP A 303 -15.30 16.00 -0.15
CA ASP A 303 -16.54 16.79 -0.13
C ASP A 303 -17.80 15.90 -0.06
N ASP A 304 -17.65 14.58 -0.10
CA ASP A 304 -18.78 13.62 -0.17
C ASP A 304 -19.71 13.89 -1.36
N SER A 305 -19.12 14.29 -2.48
CA SER A 305 -19.88 14.67 -3.68
C SER A 305 -20.15 13.46 -4.58
N PRO A 306 -21.21 13.46 -5.39
CA PRO A 306 -21.51 12.37 -6.30
C PRO A 306 -20.43 12.25 -7.41
N HIS A 307 -20.23 11.01 -7.89
CA HIS A 307 -19.38 10.73 -9.04
C HIS A 307 -19.91 11.38 -10.33
N VAL A 308 -19.01 11.97 -11.12
CA VAL A 308 -19.31 12.55 -12.44
C VAL A 308 -18.54 11.79 -13.53
N PRO A 309 -19.23 10.96 -14.34
CA PRO A 309 -18.58 10.12 -15.34
C PRO A 309 -17.64 10.87 -16.29
N GLY A 310 -16.39 10.41 -16.36
CA GLY A 310 -15.35 10.98 -17.22
C GLY A 310 -14.65 12.22 -16.64
N ARG A 311 -15.07 12.75 -15.48
CA ARG A 311 -14.37 13.81 -14.76
C ARG A 311 -13.58 13.32 -13.57
N ASP A 312 -14.03 12.26 -12.94
CA ASP A 312 -13.38 11.59 -11.82
C ASP A 312 -13.50 10.08 -11.99
N TYR A 313 -12.87 9.32 -11.11
CA TYR A 313 -12.92 7.87 -11.11
C TYR A 313 -13.90 7.36 -10.06
N LYS A 314 -14.85 6.52 -10.48
CA LYS A 314 -15.75 5.83 -9.57
C LYS A 314 -14.96 4.84 -8.70
N ASP A 315 -14.07 4.09 -9.33
CA ASP A 315 -13.25 3.05 -8.71
C ASP A 315 -11.93 2.84 -9.47
N SER A 316 -11.10 1.91 -8.99
CA SER A 316 -9.83 1.58 -9.62
C SER A 316 -9.97 0.92 -11.00
N ALA A 317 -11.12 0.31 -11.32
CA ALA A 317 -11.31 -0.34 -12.62
C ALA A 317 -11.41 0.71 -13.75
N GLU A 318 -12.08 1.83 -13.51
CA GLU A 318 -12.10 2.94 -14.47
C GLU A 318 -10.70 3.52 -14.70
N LEU A 319 -9.92 3.70 -13.62
CA LEU A 319 -8.53 4.17 -13.73
C LEU A 319 -7.67 3.17 -14.52
N LEU A 320 -7.77 1.88 -14.24
CA LEU A 320 -7.04 0.83 -14.95
C LEU A 320 -7.44 0.76 -16.44
N SER A 321 -8.69 1.06 -16.78
CA SER A 321 -9.15 1.13 -18.17
C SER A 321 -8.41 2.21 -18.96
N ASP A 322 -8.16 3.38 -18.38
CA ASP A 322 -7.39 4.45 -19.02
C ASP A 322 -5.93 4.01 -19.31
N PHE A 323 -5.31 3.28 -18.36
CA PHE A 323 -3.97 2.72 -18.58
C PHE A 323 -3.95 1.61 -19.64
N GLU A 324 -4.99 0.77 -19.69
CA GLU A 324 -5.08 -0.29 -20.70
C GLU A 324 -5.23 0.26 -22.13
N ILE A 325 -5.96 1.35 -22.31
CA ILE A 325 -6.03 2.06 -23.61
C ILE A 325 -4.62 2.52 -24.03
N MET A 326 -3.85 3.12 -23.13
CA MET A 326 -2.46 3.52 -23.39
C MET A 326 -1.57 2.33 -23.75
N ARG A 327 -1.68 1.26 -22.98
CA ARG A 327 -0.90 0.03 -23.17
C ARG A 327 -1.17 -0.60 -24.54
N LYS A 328 -2.44 -0.79 -24.90
CA LYS A 328 -2.83 -1.34 -26.20
C LYS A 328 -2.28 -0.50 -27.36
N SER A 329 -2.36 0.82 -27.24
CA SER A 329 -1.81 1.74 -28.24
C SER A 329 -0.29 1.60 -28.36
N LEU A 330 0.45 1.53 -27.26
CA LEU A 330 1.90 1.33 -27.25
C LEU A 330 2.29 -0.02 -27.88
N MET A 331 1.61 -1.10 -27.51
CA MET A 331 1.88 -2.44 -28.06
C MET A 331 1.67 -2.51 -29.57
N ALA A 332 0.65 -1.81 -30.08
CA ALA A 332 0.36 -1.75 -31.51
C ALA A 332 1.32 -0.84 -32.32
N ASN A 333 2.08 0.05 -31.65
CA ASN A 333 2.90 1.08 -32.30
C ASN A 333 4.37 1.03 -31.85
N ASN A 334 4.95 -0.17 -31.72
CA ASN A 334 6.37 -0.41 -31.39
C ASN A 334 6.80 0.09 -29.98
N GLY A 335 5.87 0.38 -29.09
CA GLY A 335 6.13 0.84 -27.72
C GLY A 335 6.19 -0.27 -26.66
N GLN A 336 6.52 -1.51 -27.02
CA GLN A 336 6.49 -2.68 -26.15
C GLN A 336 7.29 -2.48 -24.86
N LEU A 337 8.52 -1.96 -24.93
CA LEU A 337 9.37 -1.75 -23.75
C LEU A 337 8.77 -0.74 -22.77
N ILE A 338 8.07 0.27 -23.29
CA ILE A 338 7.40 1.27 -22.45
C ILE A 338 6.14 0.64 -21.80
N ALA A 339 5.37 -0.10 -22.60
CA ALA A 339 4.15 -0.76 -22.19
C ALA A 339 4.39 -1.81 -21.08
N THR A 340 5.48 -2.61 -21.22
CA THR A 340 5.84 -3.69 -20.26
C THR A 340 6.84 -3.23 -19.19
N GLY A 341 7.27 -1.97 -19.24
CA GLY A 341 8.18 -1.37 -18.28
C GLY A 341 7.45 -0.44 -17.31
N LEU A 342 7.66 0.87 -17.48
CA LEU A 342 7.16 1.91 -16.59
C LEU A 342 5.63 1.89 -16.45
N LEU A 343 4.91 1.75 -17.57
CA LEU A 343 3.44 1.75 -17.56
C LEU A 343 2.89 0.53 -16.81
N GLU A 344 3.45 -0.65 -17.06
CA GLU A 344 3.01 -1.89 -16.39
C GLU A 344 3.23 -1.85 -14.88
N ARG A 345 4.40 -1.36 -14.42
CA ARG A 345 4.68 -1.24 -12.97
C ARG A 345 3.63 -0.38 -12.27
N ILE A 346 3.31 0.79 -12.81
CA ILE A 346 2.29 1.68 -12.24
C ILE A 346 0.92 1.00 -12.28
N THR A 347 0.56 0.36 -13.39
CA THR A 347 -0.74 -0.30 -13.57
C THR A 347 -0.93 -1.45 -12.57
N ARG A 348 0.10 -2.30 -12.38
CA ARG A 348 0.04 -3.39 -11.39
C ARG A 348 -0.01 -2.87 -9.96
N ALA A 349 0.69 -1.78 -9.64
CA ALA A 349 0.58 -1.13 -8.34
C ALA A 349 -0.85 -0.64 -8.09
N ILE A 350 -1.48 0.03 -9.07
CA ILE A 350 -2.88 0.45 -8.97
C ILE A 350 -3.83 -0.76 -8.80
N ALA A 351 -3.59 -1.87 -9.50
CA ALA A 351 -4.38 -3.08 -9.34
C ALA A 351 -4.28 -3.66 -7.94
N ALA A 352 -3.07 -3.69 -7.34
CA ALA A 352 -2.82 -4.21 -6.00
C ALA A 352 -3.45 -3.36 -4.89
N PHE A 353 -3.33 -2.04 -4.99
CA PHE A 353 -3.74 -1.10 -3.95
C PHE A 353 -5.14 -0.51 -4.16
N GLY A 354 -5.66 -0.47 -5.38
CA GLY A 354 -6.91 0.20 -5.72
C GLY A 354 -6.77 1.72 -5.77
N LEU A 355 -7.69 2.45 -5.17
CA LEU A 355 -7.64 3.90 -4.95
C LEU A 355 -7.32 4.26 -3.49
N SER A 356 -6.85 3.29 -2.70
CA SER A 356 -6.42 3.48 -1.33
C SER A 356 -5.27 2.52 -1.03
N HIS A 357 -4.56 2.73 0.09
CA HIS A 357 -3.43 1.86 0.43
C HIS A 357 -3.83 0.43 0.78
N ALA A 358 -4.99 0.24 1.39
CA ALA A 358 -5.48 -1.05 1.81
C ALA A 358 -7.01 -1.07 1.85
N LYS A 359 -7.59 -2.24 1.62
CA LYS A 359 -9.01 -2.46 1.84
C LYS A 359 -9.27 -2.60 3.34
N MET A 360 -10.11 -1.72 3.88
CA MET A 360 -10.47 -1.78 5.29
C MET A 360 -11.48 -2.88 5.56
N ASP A 361 -11.18 -3.73 6.53
CA ASP A 361 -12.15 -4.67 7.09
C ASP A 361 -12.78 -4.02 8.32
N ILE A 362 -14.10 -3.96 8.35
CA ILE A 362 -14.86 -3.46 9.49
C ILE A 362 -15.18 -4.66 10.38
N ARG A 363 -14.73 -4.58 11.63
CA ARG A 363 -15.00 -5.59 12.66
C ARG A 363 -15.82 -4.97 13.77
N GLU A 364 -16.89 -5.63 14.15
CA GLU A 364 -17.77 -5.21 15.24
C GLU A 364 -18.11 -6.43 16.10
N HIS A 365 -18.39 -6.20 17.39
CA HIS A 365 -18.81 -7.26 18.27
C HIS A 365 -20.15 -7.85 17.82
N SER A 366 -20.27 -9.18 17.86
CA SER A 366 -21.50 -9.88 17.39
C SER A 366 -22.77 -9.41 18.09
N ASP A 367 -22.68 -9.06 19.38
CA ASP A 367 -23.82 -8.57 20.15
C ASP A 367 -24.37 -7.23 19.60
N ALA A 368 -23.51 -6.37 19.05
CA ALA A 368 -23.95 -5.12 18.44
C ALA A 368 -24.79 -5.41 17.18
N HIS A 369 -24.37 -6.38 16.36
CA HIS A 369 -25.15 -6.83 15.21
C HIS A 369 -26.48 -7.46 15.64
N HIS A 370 -26.47 -8.36 16.62
CA HIS A 370 -27.69 -8.98 17.13
C HIS A 370 -28.65 -7.96 17.72
N TYR A 371 -28.13 -6.96 18.42
CA TYR A 371 -28.92 -5.86 18.97
C TYR A 371 -29.63 -5.07 17.86
N LEU A 372 -28.88 -4.66 16.85
CA LEU A 372 -29.41 -3.94 15.67
C LEU A 372 -30.50 -4.77 14.95
N LEU A 373 -30.21 -6.05 14.68
CA LEU A 373 -31.14 -6.94 13.98
C LEU A 373 -32.44 -7.16 14.78
N LYS A 374 -32.35 -7.27 16.10
CA LYS A 374 -33.55 -7.34 16.96
C LYS A 374 -34.40 -6.09 16.89
N GLN A 375 -33.80 -4.91 16.80
CA GLN A 375 -34.56 -3.67 16.63
C GLN A 375 -35.19 -3.54 15.25
N LEU A 376 -34.51 -3.99 14.19
CA LEU A 376 -35.03 -3.93 12.83
C LEU A 376 -36.15 -4.96 12.58
N PHE A 377 -36.00 -6.19 13.06
CA PHE A 377 -36.83 -7.33 12.71
C PHE A 377 -37.53 -8.01 13.89
N ASN A 378 -37.37 -7.48 15.10
CA ASN A 378 -37.82 -8.09 16.37
C ASN A 378 -37.20 -9.48 16.67
N ASP A 379 -36.24 -9.91 15.87
CA ASP A 379 -35.51 -11.16 15.99
C ASP A 379 -34.13 -11.04 15.32
N SER A 380 -33.18 -11.90 15.71
CA SER A 380 -31.85 -11.99 15.13
C SER A 380 -31.51 -13.41 14.65
N SER A 381 -32.51 -14.26 14.46
CA SER A 381 -32.31 -15.63 13.95
C SER A 381 -31.91 -15.61 12.47
N ALA A 382 -31.11 -16.59 12.06
CA ALA A 382 -30.69 -16.75 10.66
C ALA A 382 -31.88 -16.92 9.71
N GLU A 383 -32.95 -17.53 10.19
CA GLU A 383 -34.19 -17.77 9.43
C GLU A 383 -34.87 -16.46 9.02
N ILE A 384 -35.01 -15.52 9.95
CA ILE A 384 -35.58 -14.19 9.69
C ILE A 384 -34.66 -13.36 8.83
N ILE A 385 -33.35 -13.37 9.08
CA ILE A 385 -32.37 -12.64 8.28
C ILE A 385 -32.43 -13.10 6.83
N ASN A 386 -32.42 -14.41 6.56
CA ASN A 386 -32.51 -14.95 5.20
C ASN A 386 -33.83 -14.56 4.51
N LYS A 387 -34.96 -14.58 5.24
CA LYS A 387 -36.25 -14.18 4.72
C LYS A 387 -36.30 -12.69 4.37
N GLU A 388 -35.71 -11.84 5.20
CA GLU A 388 -35.68 -10.40 4.96
C GLU A 388 -34.66 -10.00 3.86
N LEU A 389 -33.57 -10.74 3.69
CA LEU A 389 -32.63 -10.56 2.56
C LEU A 389 -33.30 -10.82 1.19
N GLU A 390 -34.30 -11.68 1.13
CA GLU A 390 -35.11 -11.94 -0.06
C GLU A 390 -36.25 -10.92 -0.25
N SER A 391 -36.51 -10.10 0.77
CA SER A 391 -37.62 -9.13 0.75
C SER A 391 -37.21 -7.82 0.09
N THR A 392 -38.12 -7.20 -0.65
CA THR A 392 -37.95 -5.86 -1.24
C THR A 392 -38.53 -4.77 -0.34
N LYS A 393 -38.84 -5.06 0.92
CA LYS A 393 -39.45 -4.07 1.85
C LYS A 393 -38.44 -3.00 2.24
N VAL A 394 -38.89 -1.77 2.20
CA VAL A 394 -38.15 -0.64 2.78
C VAL A 394 -38.16 -0.77 4.30
N ILE A 395 -36.99 -0.86 4.90
CA ILE A 395 -36.82 -0.97 6.36
C ILE A 395 -37.00 0.43 6.97
N ASP A 396 -37.85 0.54 7.99
CA ASP A 396 -38.03 1.78 8.74
C ASP A 396 -36.93 1.99 9.77
N LEU A 397 -35.94 2.81 9.42
CA LEU A 397 -34.78 3.11 10.25
C LEU A 397 -35.08 4.15 11.36
N THR A 398 -36.25 4.80 11.33
CA THR A 398 -36.58 5.87 12.30
C THR A 398 -36.85 5.36 13.72
N LYS A 399 -37.06 4.06 13.85
CA LYS A 399 -37.36 3.38 15.14
C LYS A 399 -36.14 2.90 15.90
N LEU A 400 -34.96 3.08 15.31
CA LEU A 400 -33.70 2.65 15.94
C LEU A 400 -33.33 3.59 17.10
N ASP A 401 -32.92 3.02 18.20
CA ASP A 401 -32.33 3.80 19.30
C ASP A 401 -30.89 4.26 18.97
N GLU A 402 -30.29 5.04 19.85
CA GLU A 402 -28.97 5.61 19.65
C GLU A 402 -27.88 4.52 19.46
N GLN A 403 -27.97 3.42 20.18
CA GLN A 403 -26.98 2.33 20.10
C GLN A 403 -27.09 1.58 18.77
N ALA A 404 -28.30 1.26 18.30
CA ALA A 404 -28.54 0.62 17.02
C ALA A 404 -28.16 1.54 15.86
N ASN A 405 -28.50 2.85 15.94
CA ASN A 405 -28.08 3.85 14.97
C ASN A 405 -26.55 3.99 14.89
N LYS A 406 -25.85 3.92 16.01
CA LYS A 406 -24.37 3.95 16.03
C LYS A 406 -23.78 2.76 15.30
N CYS A 407 -24.35 1.55 15.47
CA CYS A 407 -23.96 0.37 14.72
C CYS A 407 -24.26 0.51 13.24
N LEU A 408 -25.47 0.97 12.86
CA LEU A 408 -25.89 1.13 11.48
C LEU A 408 -25.01 2.13 10.71
N LYS A 409 -24.68 3.28 11.29
CA LYS A 409 -23.81 4.31 10.68
C LYS A 409 -22.45 3.80 10.24
N THR A 410 -22.06 2.61 10.68
CA THR A 410 -20.82 1.97 10.24
C THR A 410 -20.93 1.41 8.83
N PHE A 411 -22.14 1.02 8.42
CA PHE A 411 -22.39 0.28 7.18
C PHE A 411 -23.11 1.12 6.13
N VAL A 412 -23.56 2.30 6.48
CA VAL A 412 -24.22 3.29 5.62
C VAL A 412 -23.31 4.50 5.40
#